data_78cf010ff3a9b190120a4e3856f4ba8e
#
_entry.id   78cf010ff3a9b190120a4e3856f4ba8e
#
_cell.length_a   1.000
_cell.length_b   1.000
_cell.length_c   1.000
_cell.angle_alpha   90.00
_cell.angle_beta   90.00
_cell.angle_gamma   90.00
#
_symmetry.space_group_name_H-M   'P 1'
#
loop_
_entity.id
_entity.type
_entity.pdbx_description
1 polymer ?
#
loop_
_entity_poly.entity_id
_entity_poly.type
_entity_poly.pdbx_seq_one_letter_code
_entity_poly.pdbx_strand_id
1 'polypeptide(L)'
;MNGNEVLDASAAFSEYADSIGVSAPKTYTVKIDTTNSDPEAALTYMDDAIGMTPGYDGWKKTPLMKNIKPCLLKDGVVNYYIQKDNYTLKEDGNPSILTGADGDVMVEIPLMGYKMWNDDTYQYVSVTTDPNKEKDGYCYYAHSLDNEKDCDKIYMGAYLGYKDTDNKLYSRSGVSPTTDTSLIDFRTSTVNKGKGYSLTSFFPHTLI
;
A
#
# COMPACT_ATOMS: atom_id res chain seq x y z
N MET A 1 -33.57 -6.61 -27.88
CA MET A 1 -32.31 -5.96 -27.50
C MET A 1 -31.45 -7.03 -26.85
N ASN A 2 -30.31 -7.34 -27.47
CA ASN A 2 -29.46 -8.46 -27.06
C ASN A 2 -28.62 -8.07 -25.84
N GLY A 3 -28.56 -8.94 -24.84
CA GLY A 3 -27.83 -8.72 -23.59
C GLY A 3 -26.31 -8.45 -23.71
N ASN A 4 -25.75 -8.52 -24.91
CA ASN A 4 -24.35 -8.19 -25.18
C ASN A 4 -24.05 -6.67 -25.24
N GLU A 5 -25.05 -5.84 -25.59
CA GLU A 5 -24.84 -4.38 -25.68
C GLU A 5 -24.61 -3.70 -24.30
N VAL A 6 -25.17 -4.29 -23.23
CA VAL A 6 -25.03 -3.74 -21.88
C VAL A 6 -23.63 -4.03 -21.30
N LEU A 7 -23.04 -5.18 -21.67
CA LEU A 7 -21.68 -5.56 -21.25
C LEU A 7 -20.61 -4.70 -21.93
N ASP A 8 -20.79 -4.37 -23.20
CA ASP A 8 -19.88 -3.49 -23.95
C ASP A 8 -19.87 -2.05 -23.42
N ALA A 9 -21.02 -1.53 -23.01
CA ALA A 9 -21.09 -0.19 -22.42
C ALA A 9 -20.35 -0.08 -21.06
N SER A 10 -20.38 -1.14 -20.25
CA SER A 10 -19.67 -1.18 -18.98
C SER A 10 -18.16 -1.28 -19.18
N ALA A 11 -17.70 -2.09 -20.13
CA ALA A 11 -16.30 -2.20 -20.50
C ALA A 11 -15.74 -0.88 -21.07
N ALA A 12 -16.49 -0.26 -22.00
CA ALA A 12 -16.12 1.03 -22.60
C ALA A 12 -16.07 2.16 -21.55
N PHE A 13 -16.97 2.15 -20.55
CA PHE A 13 -16.94 3.12 -19.46
C PHE A 13 -15.71 2.89 -18.55
N SER A 14 -15.34 1.65 -18.28
CA SER A 14 -14.15 1.31 -17.49
C SER A 14 -12.87 1.77 -18.21
N GLU A 15 -12.76 1.50 -19.53
CA GLU A 15 -11.61 1.96 -20.34
C GLU A 15 -11.53 3.50 -20.41
N TYR A 16 -12.66 4.17 -20.53
CA TYR A 16 -12.68 5.64 -20.53
C TYR A 16 -12.28 6.20 -19.15
N ALA A 17 -12.80 5.65 -18.06
CA ALA A 17 -12.43 6.05 -16.71
C ALA A 17 -10.91 5.86 -16.45
N ASP A 18 -10.35 4.74 -16.87
CA ASP A 18 -8.92 4.48 -16.78
C ASP A 18 -8.09 5.46 -17.63
N SER A 19 -8.61 5.86 -18.81
CA SER A 19 -7.93 6.81 -19.70
C SER A 19 -7.83 8.24 -19.13
N ILE A 20 -8.77 8.63 -18.28
CA ILE A 20 -8.78 9.95 -17.60
C ILE A 20 -8.23 9.88 -16.16
N GLY A 21 -7.63 8.73 -15.77
CA GLY A 21 -7.03 8.53 -14.45
C GLY A 21 -8.03 8.34 -13.30
N VAL A 22 -9.32 8.14 -13.62
CA VAL A 22 -10.37 7.80 -12.67
C VAL A 22 -10.63 6.30 -12.76
N SER A 23 -9.79 5.52 -12.13
CA SER A 23 -10.00 4.07 -12.05
C SER A 23 -11.23 3.75 -11.21
N ALA A 24 -12.17 2.97 -11.75
CA ALA A 24 -13.26 2.45 -10.93
C ALA A 24 -12.70 1.65 -9.74
N PRO A 25 -13.34 1.71 -8.56
CA PRO A 25 -12.88 0.94 -7.41
C PRO A 25 -12.80 -0.55 -7.75
N LYS A 26 -11.74 -1.20 -7.29
CA LYS A 26 -11.44 -2.60 -7.55
C LYS A 26 -11.37 -3.39 -6.25
N THR A 27 -11.79 -4.66 -6.33
CA THR A 27 -11.68 -5.60 -5.21
C THR A 27 -10.98 -6.85 -5.68
N TYR A 28 -9.92 -7.24 -5.01
CA TYR A 28 -9.13 -8.42 -5.33
C TYR A 28 -9.20 -9.40 -4.18
N THR A 29 -9.71 -10.61 -4.44
CA THR A 29 -9.84 -11.65 -3.42
C THR A 29 -9.07 -12.88 -3.84
N VAL A 30 -8.37 -13.47 -2.87
CA VAL A 30 -7.73 -14.77 -2.98
C VAL A 30 -8.40 -15.72 -2.01
N LYS A 31 -8.90 -16.84 -2.53
CA LYS A 31 -9.38 -17.97 -1.74
C LYS A 31 -8.28 -19.00 -1.63
N ILE A 32 -8.02 -19.49 -0.45
CA ILE A 32 -6.95 -20.43 -0.11
C ILE A 32 -7.57 -21.72 0.44
N ASP A 33 -7.35 -22.83 -0.24
CA ASP A 33 -7.73 -24.17 0.25
C ASP A 33 -6.71 -24.61 1.31
N THR A 34 -7.12 -24.61 2.59
CA THR A 34 -6.24 -24.94 3.71
C THR A 34 -5.97 -26.45 3.83
N THR A 35 -6.68 -27.28 3.07
CA THR A 35 -6.50 -28.73 3.03
C THR A 35 -5.55 -29.19 1.92
N ASN A 36 -5.24 -28.31 0.97
CA ASN A 36 -4.36 -28.60 -0.16
C ASN A 36 -2.92 -28.17 0.16
N SER A 37 -1.99 -29.11 0.11
CA SER A 37 -0.56 -28.85 0.38
C SER A 37 0.21 -28.29 -0.83
N ASP A 38 -0.40 -28.30 -2.04
CA ASP A 38 0.18 -27.67 -3.23
C ASP A 38 -0.19 -26.18 -3.27
N PRO A 39 0.76 -25.26 -3.04
CA PRO A 39 0.47 -23.84 -2.96
C PRO A 39 -0.05 -23.25 -4.27
N GLU A 40 0.28 -23.83 -5.43
CA GLU A 40 -0.23 -23.34 -6.72
C GLU A 40 -1.68 -23.75 -6.94
N ALA A 41 -2.05 -24.99 -6.57
CA ALA A 41 -3.40 -25.52 -6.71
C ALA A 41 -4.34 -25.06 -5.56
N ALA A 42 -3.79 -24.68 -4.40
CA ALA A 42 -4.56 -24.20 -3.26
C ALA A 42 -5.17 -22.82 -3.48
N LEU A 43 -4.65 -22.00 -4.40
CA LEU A 43 -5.06 -20.61 -4.61
C LEU A 43 -6.10 -20.47 -5.72
N THR A 44 -7.16 -19.73 -5.43
CA THR A 44 -8.17 -19.34 -6.44
C THR A 44 -8.38 -17.82 -6.40
N TYR A 45 -8.23 -17.17 -7.53
CA TYR A 45 -8.51 -15.75 -7.68
C TYR A 45 -10.01 -15.50 -7.86
N MET A 46 -10.53 -14.48 -7.18
CA MET A 46 -11.93 -14.10 -7.17
C MET A 46 -12.08 -12.58 -7.42
N ASP A 47 -13.28 -12.13 -7.68
CA ASP A 47 -13.63 -10.73 -7.96
C ASP A 47 -12.76 -10.16 -9.12
N ASP A 48 -12.19 -8.98 -8.98
CA ASP A 48 -11.33 -8.36 -10.00
C ASP A 48 -9.98 -9.09 -10.18
N ALA A 49 -9.65 -10.09 -9.36
CA ALA A 49 -8.48 -10.94 -9.55
C ALA A 49 -8.71 -12.08 -10.56
N ILE A 50 -9.96 -12.38 -10.95
CA ILE A 50 -10.27 -13.45 -11.91
C ILE A 50 -9.52 -13.21 -13.22
N GLY A 51 -8.81 -14.22 -13.68
CA GLY A 51 -8.05 -14.18 -14.94
C GLY A 51 -6.69 -13.49 -14.85
N MET A 52 -6.29 -12.99 -13.67
CA MET A 52 -4.94 -12.45 -13.47
C MET A 52 -3.90 -13.58 -13.55
N THR A 53 -2.74 -13.24 -14.11
CA THR A 53 -1.56 -14.12 -14.01
C THR A 53 -1.10 -14.21 -12.56
N PRO A 54 -0.89 -15.41 -11.99
CA PRO A 54 -0.35 -15.56 -10.65
C PRO A 54 1.02 -14.89 -10.49
N GLY A 55 1.29 -14.43 -9.26
CA GLY A 55 2.57 -13.86 -8.89
C GLY A 55 2.72 -12.38 -9.23
N TYR A 56 3.93 -11.86 -9.01
CA TYR A 56 4.25 -10.44 -9.11
C TYR A 56 3.87 -9.81 -10.46
N ASP A 57 4.09 -10.52 -11.57
CA ASP A 57 3.84 -10.01 -12.92
C ASP A 57 2.36 -9.72 -13.23
N GLY A 58 1.44 -10.42 -12.57
CA GLY A 58 0.01 -10.11 -12.62
C GLY A 58 -0.32 -8.93 -11.72
N TRP A 59 0.09 -9.00 -10.47
CA TRP A 59 -0.23 -8.00 -9.46
C TRP A 59 0.31 -6.61 -9.79
N LYS A 60 1.55 -6.49 -10.29
CA LYS A 60 2.16 -5.18 -10.66
C LYS A 60 1.35 -4.39 -11.70
N LYS A 61 0.49 -5.06 -12.47
CA LYS A 61 -0.36 -4.41 -13.49
C LYS A 61 -1.65 -3.82 -12.91
N THR A 62 -2.02 -4.21 -11.69
CA THR A 62 -3.27 -3.74 -11.07
C THR A 62 -3.18 -2.26 -10.71
N PRO A 63 -4.31 -1.51 -10.72
CA PRO A 63 -4.37 -0.14 -10.21
C PRO A 63 -3.88 -0.04 -8.76
N LEU A 64 -4.18 -1.04 -7.93
CA LEU A 64 -3.71 -1.13 -6.55
C LEU A 64 -2.18 -0.99 -6.47
N MET A 65 -1.44 -1.86 -7.15
CA MET A 65 0.04 -1.85 -7.13
C MET A 65 0.64 -0.68 -7.89
N LYS A 66 -0.02 -0.17 -8.93
CA LYS A 66 0.44 1.03 -9.67
C LYS A 66 0.42 2.28 -8.81
N ASN A 67 -0.55 2.40 -7.91
CA ASN A 67 -0.75 3.56 -7.07
C ASN A 67 0.09 3.53 -5.77
N ILE A 68 0.70 2.40 -5.41
CA ILE A 68 1.74 2.35 -4.38
C ILE A 68 3.03 2.92 -4.98
N LYS A 69 3.53 4.05 -4.44
CA LYS A 69 4.63 4.81 -5.05
C LYS A 69 5.74 5.13 -4.06
N PRO A 70 7.01 4.84 -4.37
CA PRO A 70 8.12 5.33 -3.58
C PRO A 70 8.32 6.83 -3.79
N CYS A 71 8.64 7.55 -2.72
CA CYS A 71 8.78 9.02 -2.74
C CYS A 71 9.78 9.52 -1.70
N LEU A 72 10.20 10.74 -1.82
CA LEU A 72 10.87 11.50 -0.76
C LEU A 72 9.83 12.37 -0.04
N LEU A 73 9.66 12.13 1.26
CA LEU A 73 8.74 12.88 2.11
C LEU A 73 9.53 13.86 2.97
N LYS A 74 9.27 15.15 2.82
CA LYS A 74 9.91 16.22 3.60
C LYS A 74 8.85 17.04 4.32
N ASP A 75 8.97 17.12 5.64
CA ASP A 75 8.06 17.89 6.49
C ASP A 75 6.57 17.53 6.27
N GLY A 76 6.27 16.24 6.06
CA GLY A 76 4.92 15.72 5.82
C GLY A 76 4.40 15.91 4.39
N VAL A 77 5.20 16.45 3.47
CA VAL A 77 4.82 16.69 2.07
C VAL A 77 5.74 15.90 1.14
N VAL A 78 5.16 15.30 0.08
CA VAL A 78 5.95 14.66 -0.97
C VAL A 78 6.75 15.71 -1.72
N ASN A 79 8.08 15.61 -1.62
CA ASN A 79 9.00 16.47 -2.38
C ASN A 79 9.06 16.03 -3.85
N TYR A 80 9.23 14.72 -4.08
CA TYR A 80 9.14 14.10 -5.40
C TYR A 80 8.96 12.59 -5.30
N TYR A 81 8.44 11.99 -6.37
CA TYR A 81 8.38 10.53 -6.52
C TYR A 81 9.66 10.01 -7.17
N ILE A 82 10.02 8.77 -6.85
CA ILE A 82 11.17 8.05 -7.39
C ILE A 82 10.70 6.82 -8.18
N GLN A 83 11.54 6.36 -9.10
CA GLN A 83 11.22 5.19 -9.92
C GLN A 83 11.13 3.92 -9.06
N LYS A 84 10.11 3.10 -9.29
CA LYS A 84 9.88 1.85 -8.53
C LYS A 84 11.03 0.86 -8.68
N ASP A 85 11.61 0.79 -9.86
CA ASP A 85 12.66 -0.17 -10.19
C ASP A 85 14.07 0.40 -9.97
N ASN A 86 14.21 1.71 -9.77
CA ASN A 86 15.48 2.36 -9.55
C ASN A 86 15.36 3.58 -8.65
N TYR A 87 15.56 3.40 -7.35
CA TYR A 87 15.45 4.47 -6.35
C TYR A 87 16.50 5.57 -6.49
N THR A 88 17.57 5.37 -7.29
CA THR A 88 18.56 6.42 -7.55
C THR A 88 18.07 7.49 -8.53
N LEU A 89 16.90 7.28 -9.15
CA LEU A 89 16.29 8.21 -10.12
C LEU A 89 14.90 8.64 -9.66
N LYS A 90 14.58 9.91 -9.89
CA LYS A 90 13.23 10.47 -9.81
C LYS A 90 12.36 9.96 -10.96
N GLU A 91 11.04 10.09 -10.87
CA GLU A 91 10.13 9.71 -11.98
C GLU A 91 10.46 10.44 -13.29
N ASP A 92 11.00 11.67 -13.23
CA ASP A 92 11.43 12.46 -14.38
C ASP A 92 12.80 12.06 -14.96
N GLY A 93 13.47 11.05 -14.37
CA GLY A 93 14.78 10.56 -14.78
C GLY A 93 15.98 11.30 -14.19
N ASN A 94 15.78 12.38 -13.42
CA ASN A 94 16.86 13.07 -12.72
C ASN A 94 17.34 12.27 -11.51
N PRO A 95 18.59 12.44 -11.04
CA PRO A 95 19.10 11.80 -9.83
C PRO A 95 18.25 12.13 -8.60
N SER A 96 17.99 11.12 -7.75
CA SER A 96 17.37 11.27 -6.44
C SER A 96 18.41 11.28 -5.32
N ILE A 97 18.12 11.92 -4.18
CA ILE A 97 18.99 12.00 -3.01
C ILE A 97 18.33 11.24 -1.86
N LEU A 98 18.84 10.03 -1.57
CA LEU A 98 18.24 9.10 -0.60
C LEU A 98 18.85 9.24 0.82
N THR A 99 19.82 10.14 1.01
CA THR A 99 20.60 10.29 2.26
C THR A 99 19.91 11.13 3.33
N GLY A 100 18.70 11.63 3.06
CA GLY A 100 17.90 12.43 3.97
C GLY A 100 17.93 13.94 3.71
N ALA A 101 18.77 14.45 2.80
CA ALA A 101 18.80 15.88 2.45
C ALA A 101 17.48 16.36 1.81
N ASP A 102 16.87 15.51 0.99
CA ASP A 102 15.61 15.79 0.31
C ASP A 102 14.36 15.27 1.05
N GLY A 103 14.54 14.65 2.20
CA GLY A 103 13.49 14.08 3.03
C GLY A 103 13.69 12.60 3.36
N ASP A 104 12.69 11.99 3.96
CA ASP A 104 12.65 10.55 4.21
C ASP A 104 12.30 9.78 2.95
N VAL A 105 12.96 8.64 2.76
CA VAL A 105 12.61 7.72 1.67
C VAL A 105 11.42 6.88 2.14
N MET A 106 10.26 7.13 1.54
CA MET A 106 8.99 6.54 1.95
C MET A 106 8.32 5.82 0.78
N VAL A 107 7.36 4.98 1.10
CA VAL A 107 6.42 4.39 0.15
C VAL A 107 5.05 4.95 0.47
N GLU A 108 4.47 5.67 -0.48
CA GLU A 108 3.08 6.15 -0.42
C GLU A 108 2.14 4.98 -0.73
N ILE A 109 1.18 4.74 0.16
CA ILE A 109 0.16 3.70 0.04
C ILE A 109 -1.20 4.41 0.00
N PRO A 110 -1.95 4.32 -1.10
CA PRO A 110 -3.27 4.95 -1.23
C PRO A 110 -4.28 4.27 -0.30
N LEU A 111 -5.41 4.92 -0.08
CA LEU A 111 -6.49 4.36 0.71
C LEU A 111 -6.91 3.00 0.14
N MET A 112 -6.85 2.00 0.99
CA MET A 112 -7.31 0.65 0.69
C MET A 112 -7.87 -0.03 1.93
N GLY A 113 -8.93 -0.82 1.74
CA GLY A 113 -9.48 -1.67 2.77
C GLY A 113 -9.01 -3.11 2.60
N TYR A 114 -8.90 -3.83 3.69
CA TYR A 114 -8.66 -5.26 3.66
C TYR A 114 -9.72 -6.02 4.46
N LYS A 115 -9.95 -7.27 4.09
CA LYS A 115 -10.84 -8.19 4.80
C LYS A 115 -10.23 -9.58 4.78
N MET A 116 -10.22 -10.24 5.93
CA MET A 116 -9.84 -11.64 6.07
C MET A 116 -10.99 -12.38 6.73
N TRP A 117 -11.33 -13.54 6.18
CA TRP A 117 -12.33 -14.43 6.79
C TRP A 117 -12.05 -15.87 6.41
N ASN A 118 -12.69 -16.80 7.07
CA ASN A 118 -12.60 -18.22 6.78
C ASN A 118 -13.96 -18.89 6.91
N ASP A 119 -14.13 -19.97 6.21
CA ASP A 119 -15.14 -21.00 6.46
C ASP A 119 -14.46 -22.30 6.93
N ASP A 120 -15.17 -23.43 6.92
CA ASP A 120 -14.65 -24.71 7.42
C ASP A 120 -13.45 -25.25 6.61
N THR A 121 -13.28 -24.83 5.37
CA THR A 121 -12.29 -25.38 4.42
C THR A 121 -11.33 -24.33 3.89
N TYR A 122 -11.81 -23.09 3.70
CA TYR A 122 -11.10 -22.06 2.98
C TYR A 122 -10.80 -20.85 3.84
N GLN A 123 -9.64 -20.25 3.60
CA GLN A 123 -9.33 -18.89 4.05
C GLN A 123 -9.47 -17.92 2.87
N TYR A 124 -9.87 -16.70 3.18
CA TYR A 124 -10.03 -15.63 2.20
C TYR A 124 -9.26 -14.41 2.63
N VAL A 125 -8.53 -13.83 1.70
CA VAL A 125 -7.86 -12.54 1.85
C VAL A 125 -8.32 -11.63 0.73
N SER A 126 -8.84 -10.47 1.07
CA SER A 126 -9.37 -9.52 0.11
C SER A 126 -8.86 -8.12 0.40
N VAL A 127 -8.51 -7.39 -0.65
CA VAL A 127 -8.18 -5.97 -0.62
C VAL A 127 -9.05 -5.21 -1.60
N THR A 128 -9.44 -3.99 -1.23
CA THR A 128 -10.27 -3.14 -2.07
C THR A 128 -9.75 -1.70 -2.10
N THR A 129 -9.87 -1.06 -3.25
CA THR A 129 -9.66 0.38 -3.41
C THR A 129 -10.96 1.18 -3.27
N ASP A 130 -12.10 0.51 -3.03
CA ASP A 130 -13.37 1.18 -2.76
C ASP A 130 -13.37 1.72 -1.31
N PRO A 131 -13.52 3.03 -1.10
CA PRO A 131 -13.51 3.61 0.23
C PRO A 131 -14.77 3.32 1.06
N ASN A 132 -15.81 2.70 0.51
CA ASN A 132 -17.14 2.62 1.11
C ASN A 132 -17.57 1.17 1.47
N LYS A 133 -16.61 0.25 1.65
CA LYS A 133 -16.92 -1.16 1.94
C LYS A 133 -16.86 -1.56 3.43
N GLU A 134 -16.91 -0.61 4.36
CA GLU A 134 -16.97 -0.93 5.81
C GLU A 134 -18.17 -1.81 6.16
N LYS A 135 -19.34 -1.56 5.56
CA LYS A 135 -20.55 -2.35 5.77
C LYS A 135 -20.42 -3.80 5.27
N ASP A 136 -19.53 -4.02 4.31
CA ASP A 136 -19.19 -5.35 3.79
C ASP A 136 -18.11 -6.04 4.65
N GLY A 137 -17.67 -5.40 5.74
CA GLY A 137 -16.70 -5.92 6.69
C GLY A 137 -15.24 -5.65 6.32
N TYR A 138 -14.97 -4.70 5.41
CA TYR A 138 -13.60 -4.26 5.14
C TYR A 138 -13.09 -3.30 6.21
N CYS A 139 -11.83 -3.49 6.61
CA CYS A 139 -11.12 -2.72 7.61
C CYS A 139 -10.23 -1.66 6.94
N TYR A 140 -10.36 -0.39 7.38
CA TYR A 140 -9.54 0.73 6.92
C TYR A 140 -8.68 1.35 8.03
N TYR A 141 -8.53 0.68 9.16
CA TYR A 141 -7.81 1.20 10.33
C TYR A 141 -6.33 1.56 10.07
N ALA A 142 -5.72 1.02 9.01
CA ALA A 142 -4.39 1.44 8.58
C ALA A 142 -4.34 2.93 8.18
N HIS A 143 -5.47 3.46 7.70
CA HIS A 143 -5.63 4.84 7.24
C HIS A 143 -6.36 5.73 8.25
N SER A 144 -6.57 5.24 9.48
CA SER A 144 -7.22 6.00 10.54
C SER A 144 -6.20 6.79 11.35
N LEU A 145 -6.46 8.08 11.52
CA LEU A 145 -5.80 8.94 12.47
C LEU A 145 -6.81 9.24 13.57
N ASP A 146 -6.45 9.03 14.86
CA ASP A 146 -7.32 9.28 16.01
C ASP A 146 -8.69 8.55 15.97
N ASN A 147 -8.73 7.33 15.37
CA ASN A 147 -9.91 6.49 15.15
C ASN A 147 -10.92 6.98 14.10
N GLU A 148 -10.55 7.97 13.31
CA GLU A 148 -11.32 8.41 12.16
C GLU A 148 -10.62 8.01 10.87
N LYS A 149 -11.38 7.67 9.82
CA LYS A 149 -10.87 7.33 8.49
C LYS A 149 -10.55 8.62 7.73
N ASP A 150 -9.42 9.24 8.08
CA ASP A 150 -9.14 10.62 7.67
C ASP A 150 -8.05 10.72 6.61
N CYS A 151 -7.36 9.61 6.28
CA CYS A 151 -6.20 9.67 5.40
C CYS A 151 -6.47 8.96 4.08
N ASP A 152 -6.52 9.71 2.99
CA ASP A 152 -6.56 9.15 1.63
C ASP A 152 -5.32 8.34 1.29
N LYS A 153 -4.25 8.49 2.07
CA LYS A 153 -2.98 7.79 1.91
C LYS A 153 -2.16 7.80 3.19
N ILE A 154 -1.30 6.80 3.32
CA ILE A 154 -0.29 6.72 4.37
C ILE A 154 1.09 6.56 3.74
N TYR A 155 2.13 6.82 4.54
CA TYR A 155 3.52 6.69 4.13
C TYR A 155 4.25 5.72 5.04
N MET A 156 4.94 4.74 4.46
CA MET A 156 5.77 3.79 5.20
C MET A 156 7.23 3.97 4.86
N GLY A 157 8.11 3.85 5.85
CA GLY A 157 9.56 3.93 5.63
C GLY A 157 10.05 2.84 4.69
N ALA A 158 10.76 3.22 3.63
CA ALA A 158 11.39 2.26 2.72
C ALA A 158 12.65 1.62 3.31
N TYR A 159 13.25 2.25 4.31
CA TYR A 159 14.41 1.75 5.07
C TYR A 159 14.04 1.57 6.54
N LEU A 160 14.76 0.71 7.22
CA LEU A 160 14.68 0.56 8.67
C LEU A 160 15.05 1.87 9.36
N GLY A 161 14.40 2.14 10.48
CA GLY A 161 14.52 3.41 11.19
C GLY A 161 15.93 3.71 11.68
N TYR A 162 16.42 4.89 11.34
CA TYR A 162 17.64 5.49 11.86
C TYR A 162 17.30 6.66 12.79
N LYS A 163 17.81 6.65 14.01
CA LYS A 163 17.66 7.72 14.99
C LYS A 163 18.90 8.63 14.94
N ASP A 164 18.68 9.91 14.71
CA ASP A 164 19.74 10.91 14.70
C ASP A 164 20.11 11.43 16.10
N THR A 165 21.04 12.39 16.15
CA THR A 165 21.49 13.04 17.39
C THR A 165 20.42 13.88 18.07
N ASP A 166 19.43 14.36 17.33
CA ASP A 166 18.27 15.11 17.87
C ASP A 166 17.14 14.19 18.34
N ASN A 167 17.43 12.88 18.39
CA ASN A 167 16.48 11.85 18.78
C ASN A 167 15.22 11.84 17.91
N LYS A 168 15.38 12.01 16.60
CA LYS A 168 14.34 11.90 15.58
C LYS A 168 14.56 10.67 14.72
N LEU A 169 13.48 9.99 14.33
CA LEU A 169 13.53 8.79 13.51
C LEU A 169 13.40 9.12 12.01
N TYR A 170 14.25 8.51 11.19
CA TYR A 170 14.32 8.72 9.74
C TYR A 170 14.37 7.41 8.97
N SER A 171 13.84 7.45 7.74
CA SER A 171 14.02 6.41 6.72
C SER A 171 14.94 6.94 5.63
N ARG A 172 16.22 6.50 5.62
CA ARG A 172 17.22 6.98 4.66
C ARG A 172 18.31 5.95 4.36
N SER A 173 18.95 6.05 3.20
CA SER A 173 20.05 5.19 2.81
C SER A 173 21.39 5.68 3.39
N GLY A 174 22.39 4.79 3.37
CA GLY A 174 23.77 5.12 3.74
C GLY A 174 24.02 5.20 5.25
N VAL A 175 23.07 4.76 6.07
CA VAL A 175 23.20 4.70 7.54
C VAL A 175 22.79 3.32 8.06
N SER A 176 23.39 2.90 9.17
CA SER A 176 22.96 1.69 9.86
C SER A 176 21.66 1.95 10.61
N PRO A 177 20.70 1.02 10.59
CA PRO A 177 19.51 1.11 11.43
C PRO A 177 19.90 1.26 12.90
N THR A 178 19.08 1.97 13.66
CA THR A 178 19.28 2.06 15.11
C THR A 178 18.91 0.73 15.75
N THR A 179 19.82 0.20 16.56
CA THR A 179 19.66 -1.01 17.39
C THR A 179 19.77 -0.66 18.86
N ASP A 180 19.57 -1.66 19.73
CA ASP A 180 19.76 -1.56 21.19
C ASP A 180 18.99 -0.39 21.85
N THR A 181 17.78 -0.15 21.34
CA THR A 181 16.91 0.94 21.79
C THR A 181 15.56 0.39 22.18
N SER A 182 14.99 0.87 23.28
CA SER A 182 13.67 0.43 23.76
C SER A 182 12.55 0.88 22.82
N LEU A 183 11.41 0.17 22.85
CA LEU A 183 10.21 0.57 22.11
C LEU A 183 9.72 1.98 22.52
N ILE A 184 9.89 2.35 23.79
CA ILE A 184 9.52 3.67 24.32
C ILE A 184 10.39 4.75 23.66
N ASP A 185 11.72 4.51 23.55
CA ASP A 185 12.63 5.46 22.92
C ASP A 185 12.33 5.62 21.43
N PHE A 186 12.02 4.52 20.73
CA PHE A 186 11.59 4.61 19.33
C PHE A 186 10.29 5.44 19.17
N ARG A 187 9.29 5.22 20.05
CA ARG A 187 8.06 6.03 20.05
C ARG A 187 8.35 7.50 20.32
N THR A 188 9.23 7.80 21.28
CA THR A 188 9.67 9.16 21.56
C THR A 188 10.31 9.81 20.34
N SER A 189 11.14 9.04 19.62
CA SER A 189 11.82 9.53 18.41
C SER A 189 10.85 9.83 17.25
N THR A 190 9.72 9.12 17.15
CA THR A 190 8.67 9.48 16.18
C THR A 190 7.92 10.74 16.60
N VAL A 191 7.61 10.89 17.87
CA VAL A 191 6.96 12.12 18.40
C VAL A 191 7.85 13.35 18.19
N ASN A 192 9.16 13.22 18.44
CA ASN A 192 10.13 14.29 18.20
C ASN A 192 10.26 14.65 16.71
N LYS A 193 9.97 13.71 15.81
CA LYS A 193 9.94 13.95 14.36
C LYS A 193 8.81 14.92 13.97
N GLY A 194 7.66 14.83 14.63
CA GLY A 194 6.52 15.72 14.40
C GLY A 194 5.18 15.01 14.44
N LYS A 195 4.12 15.80 14.37
CA LYS A 195 2.74 15.29 14.34
C LYS A 195 2.53 14.40 13.09
N GLY A 196 1.83 13.28 13.26
CA GLY A 196 1.53 12.32 12.20
C GLY A 196 2.60 11.25 11.99
N TYR A 197 3.77 11.35 12.64
CA TYR A 197 4.77 10.28 12.61
C TYR A 197 4.54 9.29 13.75
N SER A 198 4.57 8.01 13.42
CA SER A 198 4.43 6.92 14.38
C SER A 198 5.28 5.71 13.98
N LEU A 199 5.44 4.77 14.88
CA LEU A 199 5.92 3.44 14.51
C LEU A 199 4.84 2.70 13.74
N THR A 200 5.27 1.81 12.85
CA THR A 200 4.35 0.90 12.13
C THR A 200 3.56 0.09 13.15
N SER A 201 2.25 0.20 13.10
CA SER A 201 1.32 -0.60 13.91
C SER A 201 0.88 -1.86 13.15
N PHE A 202 0.06 -2.68 13.80
CA PHE A 202 -0.48 -3.91 13.20
C PHE A 202 -1.23 -3.63 11.88
N PHE A 203 -2.10 -2.64 11.84
CA PHE A 203 -2.95 -2.39 10.67
C PHE A 203 -2.19 -1.99 9.40
N PRO A 204 -1.28 -0.99 9.40
CA PRO A 204 -0.45 -0.72 8.25
C PRO A 204 0.41 -1.91 7.83
N HIS A 205 0.94 -2.68 8.79
CA HIS A 205 1.73 -3.87 8.50
C HIS A 205 0.92 -4.97 7.78
N THR A 206 -0.37 -5.08 8.09
CA THR A 206 -1.26 -6.07 7.45
C THR A 206 -1.60 -5.74 5.99
N LEU A 207 -1.47 -4.45 5.58
CA LEU A 207 -1.71 -4.02 4.20
C LEU A 207 -0.57 -4.37 3.22
N ILE A 208 0.61 -4.68 3.71
CA ILE A 208 1.82 -4.93 2.93
C ILE A 208 2.10 -6.42 2.86
#